data_3b924b21871784791ebe026dd34c41f5
#
_entry.id   3b924b21871784791ebe026dd34c41f5
#
_cell.length_a   1.000
_cell.length_b   1.000
_cell.length_c   1.000
_cell.angle_alpha   90.00
_cell.angle_beta   90.00
_cell.angle_gamma   90.00
#
_symmetry.space_group_name_H-M   'P 1'
#
loop_
_entity.id
_entity.type
_entity.pdbx_description
1 polymer ?
#
loop_
_entity_poly.entity_id
_entity_poly.type
_entity_poly.pdbx_seq_one_letter_code
_entity_poly.pdbx_strand_id
1 'polypeptide(L)'
;MTRAEAAVTRIRPDREPPETSYVQAGLVETQHADALRTLGDLAAARAYAQQSVDAAAHSHARGRVHRLATLATVLAGQVHAEHAAATAMEMLDYATGMESRRIHERIIAVRNAIGDVSDGRASAELAERIADMTGAHLRAR
;
A
#
# COMPACT_ATOMS: atom_id res chain seq x y z
N MET A 1 16.79 14.52 -6.42
CA MET A 1 15.33 14.73 -6.64
C MET A 1 15.01 14.69 -8.12
N THR A 2 14.01 13.94 -8.51
CA THR A 2 13.55 13.89 -9.90
C THR A 2 12.71 15.12 -10.24
N ARG A 3 12.47 15.34 -11.55
CA ARG A 3 11.61 16.42 -12.03
C ARG A 3 10.17 16.30 -11.51
N ALA A 4 9.65 15.07 -11.41
CA ALA A 4 8.32 14.80 -10.89
C ALA A 4 8.21 15.11 -9.39
N GLU A 5 9.21 14.72 -8.61
CA GLU A 5 9.26 15.05 -7.17
C GLU A 5 9.32 16.55 -6.92
N ALA A 6 10.12 17.27 -7.70
CA ALA A 6 10.20 18.72 -7.62
C ALA A 6 8.86 19.39 -7.96
N ALA A 7 8.11 18.87 -8.91
CA ALA A 7 6.78 19.37 -9.25
C ALA A 7 5.79 19.16 -8.10
N VAL A 8 5.77 17.98 -7.48
CA VAL A 8 4.90 17.68 -6.33
C VAL A 8 5.23 18.57 -5.13
N THR A 9 6.51 18.79 -4.84
CA THR A 9 6.96 19.65 -3.73
C THR A 9 6.48 21.10 -3.89
N ARG A 10 6.27 21.58 -5.11
CA ARG A 10 5.78 22.92 -5.39
C ARG A 10 4.27 23.06 -5.33
N ILE A 11 3.52 21.95 -5.20
CA ILE A 11 2.07 22.00 -5.07
C ILE A 11 1.68 22.64 -3.73
N ARG A 12 0.80 23.64 -3.80
CA ARG A 12 0.23 24.31 -2.64
C ARG A 12 -1.28 24.07 -2.63
N PRO A 13 -1.80 23.23 -1.72
CA PRO A 13 -3.21 22.80 -1.74
C PRO A 13 -4.22 23.96 -1.71
N ASP A 14 -3.85 25.06 -1.05
CA ASP A 14 -4.70 26.26 -0.94
C ASP A 14 -4.79 27.08 -2.22
N ARG A 15 -3.94 26.82 -3.22
CA ARG A 15 -3.86 27.55 -4.48
C ARG A 15 -4.08 26.71 -5.72
N GLU A 16 -4.24 25.39 -5.54
CA GLU A 16 -4.39 24.48 -6.68
C GLU A 16 -5.84 24.44 -7.17
N PRO A 17 -6.05 24.34 -8.50
CA PRO A 17 -7.39 24.11 -9.05
C PRO A 17 -7.97 22.78 -8.56
N PRO A 18 -9.31 22.64 -8.47
CA PRO A 18 -9.95 21.39 -8.04
C PRO A 18 -9.53 20.16 -8.83
N GLU A 19 -9.24 20.28 -10.12
CA GLU A 19 -8.81 19.19 -10.99
C GLU A 19 -7.43 18.62 -10.65
N THR A 20 -6.60 19.36 -9.92
CA THR A 20 -5.27 18.89 -9.46
C THR A 20 -5.28 18.44 -7.99
N SER A 21 -6.38 18.60 -7.29
CA SER A 21 -6.50 18.24 -5.86
C SER A 21 -6.32 16.75 -5.59
N TYR A 22 -6.43 15.88 -6.60
CA TYR A 22 -6.20 14.44 -6.49
C TYR A 22 -4.69 14.08 -6.41
N VAL A 23 -3.80 15.01 -6.75
CA VAL A 23 -2.35 14.78 -6.64
C VAL A 23 -1.95 14.95 -5.19
N GLN A 24 -1.73 13.82 -4.53
CA GLN A 24 -1.40 13.77 -3.10
C GLN A 24 0.11 13.67 -2.87
N ALA A 25 0.56 14.21 -1.73
CA ALA A 25 1.93 14.00 -1.28
C ALA A 25 2.24 12.49 -1.20
N GLY A 26 3.41 12.10 -1.66
CA GLY A 26 3.84 10.71 -1.66
C GLY A 26 3.41 9.87 -2.87
N LEU A 27 2.62 10.44 -3.81
CA LEU A 27 2.19 9.72 -5.01
C LEU A 27 3.38 9.36 -5.91
N VAL A 28 4.29 10.31 -6.10
CA VAL A 28 5.49 10.11 -6.93
C VAL A 28 6.39 9.04 -6.32
N GLU A 29 6.54 9.05 -4.99
CA GLU A 29 7.31 8.06 -4.25
C GLU A 29 6.73 6.65 -4.41
N THR A 30 5.39 6.52 -4.42
CA THR A 30 4.73 5.24 -4.69
C THR A 30 5.07 4.71 -6.08
N GLN A 31 5.03 5.57 -7.09
CA GLN A 31 5.38 5.20 -8.47
C GLN A 31 6.85 4.79 -8.59
N HIS A 32 7.76 5.50 -7.91
CA HIS A 32 9.17 5.13 -7.86
C HIS A 32 9.37 3.78 -7.20
N ALA A 33 8.69 3.52 -6.09
CA ALA A 33 8.77 2.24 -5.40
C ALA A 33 8.34 1.07 -6.31
N ASP A 34 7.23 1.22 -7.02
CA ASP A 34 6.75 0.20 -7.95
C ASP A 34 7.73 -0.04 -9.10
N ALA A 35 8.28 1.02 -9.68
CA ALA A 35 9.27 0.92 -10.75
C ALA A 35 10.54 0.21 -10.28
N LEU A 36 11.07 0.60 -9.14
CA LEU A 36 12.28 0.01 -8.56
C LEU A 36 12.06 -1.45 -8.17
N ARG A 37 10.89 -1.78 -7.63
CA ARG A 37 10.52 -3.17 -7.34
C ARG A 37 10.55 -4.02 -8.62
N THR A 38 9.97 -3.51 -9.70
CA THR A 38 9.97 -4.19 -10.99
C THR A 38 11.40 -4.40 -11.53
N LEU A 39 12.29 -3.43 -11.29
CA LEU A 39 13.69 -3.53 -11.68
C LEU A 39 14.54 -4.40 -10.74
N GLY A 40 13.98 -4.84 -9.62
CA GLY A 40 14.67 -5.69 -8.65
C GLY A 40 15.48 -4.94 -7.58
N ASP A 41 15.46 -3.60 -7.58
CA ASP A 41 16.12 -2.80 -6.54
C ASP A 41 15.19 -2.63 -5.34
N LEU A 42 15.09 -3.68 -4.54
CA LEU A 42 14.15 -3.72 -3.41
C LEU A 42 14.56 -2.79 -2.26
N ALA A 43 15.84 -2.52 -2.07
CA ALA A 43 16.29 -1.60 -1.03
C ALA A 43 15.85 -0.16 -1.33
N ALA A 44 16.05 0.32 -2.55
CA ALA A 44 15.57 1.63 -2.98
C ALA A 44 14.05 1.67 -3.03
N ALA A 45 13.39 0.62 -3.52
CA ALA A 45 11.93 0.51 -3.53
C ALA A 45 11.34 0.66 -2.13
N ARG A 46 11.95 0.03 -1.13
CA ARG A 46 11.52 0.14 0.27
C ARG A 46 11.60 1.57 0.78
N ALA A 47 12.71 2.25 0.50
CA ALA A 47 12.89 3.63 0.95
C ALA A 47 11.79 4.55 0.38
N TYR A 48 11.49 4.44 -0.91
CA TYR A 48 10.42 5.22 -1.54
C TYR A 48 9.02 4.81 -1.06
N ALA A 49 8.78 3.51 -0.88
CA ALA A 49 7.50 3.04 -0.35
C ALA A 49 7.24 3.56 1.06
N GLN A 50 8.26 3.56 1.93
CA GLN A 50 8.15 4.12 3.27
C GLN A 50 7.87 5.62 3.24
N GLN A 51 8.59 6.37 2.41
CA GLN A 51 8.35 7.81 2.22
C GLN A 51 6.91 8.08 1.77
N SER A 52 6.38 7.25 0.88
CA SER A 52 5.00 7.42 0.39
C SER A 52 3.97 7.21 1.50
N VAL A 53 4.20 6.23 2.38
CA VAL A 53 3.32 6.00 3.54
C VAL A 53 3.40 7.17 4.52
N ASP A 54 4.62 7.63 4.83
CA ASP A 54 4.85 8.71 5.79
C ASP A 54 4.25 10.04 5.31
N ALA A 55 4.23 10.27 4.00
CA ALA A 55 3.65 11.47 3.39
C ALA A 55 2.13 11.43 3.28
N ALA A 56 1.51 10.24 3.41
CA ALA A 56 0.07 10.09 3.24
C ALA A 56 -0.71 10.69 4.41
N ALA A 57 -1.71 11.52 4.10
CA ALA A 57 -2.64 12.00 5.11
C ALA A 57 -3.51 10.85 5.64
N HIS A 58 -3.70 10.79 6.96
CA HIS A 58 -4.55 9.76 7.58
C HIS A 58 -6.01 9.83 7.12
N SER A 59 -6.47 11.01 6.72
CA SER A 59 -7.83 11.24 6.21
C SER A 59 -8.08 10.63 4.82
N HIS A 60 -7.03 10.24 4.10
CA HIS A 60 -7.12 9.64 2.78
C HIS A 60 -6.96 8.11 2.86
N ALA A 61 -7.92 7.45 3.50
CA ALA A 61 -7.87 6.02 3.80
C ALA A 61 -7.61 5.14 2.57
N ARG A 62 -8.28 5.43 1.45
CA ARG A 62 -8.08 4.69 0.20
C ARG A 62 -6.64 4.80 -0.32
N GLY A 63 -6.09 6.01 -0.30
CA GLY A 63 -4.69 6.25 -0.67
C GLY A 63 -3.72 5.49 0.23
N ARG A 64 -3.97 5.49 1.54
CA ARG A 64 -3.15 4.73 2.49
C ARG A 64 -3.18 3.23 2.21
N VAL A 65 -4.33 2.67 1.89
CA VAL A 65 -4.44 1.24 1.53
C VAL A 65 -3.48 0.89 0.39
N HIS A 66 -3.47 1.68 -0.68
CA HIS A 66 -2.59 1.42 -1.82
C HIS A 66 -1.11 1.57 -1.46
N ARG A 67 -0.74 2.56 -0.66
CA ARG A 67 0.64 2.81 -0.26
C ARG A 67 1.17 1.73 0.69
N LEU A 68 0.35 1.32 1.66
CA LEU A 68 0.68 0.22 2.56
C LEU A 68 0.80 -1.10 1.80
N ALA A 69 -0.05 -1.32 0.79
CA ALA A 69 0.03 -2.49 -0.07
C ALA A 69 1.37 -2.55 -0.83
N THR A 70 1.82 -1.42 -1.39
CA THR A 70 3.12 -1.33 -2.05
C THR A 70 4.26 -1.64 -1.08
N LEU A 71 4.25 -1.04 0.11
CA LEU A 71 5.27 -1.29 1.13
C LEU A 71 5.29 -2.76 1.56
N ALA A 72 4.13 -3.34 1.84
CA ALA A 72 4.04 -4.75 2.24
C ALA A 72 4.59 -5.68 1.14
N THR A 73 4.28 -5.40 -0.13
CA THR A 73 4.78 -6.19 -1.26
C THR A 73 6.31 -6.10 -1.38
N VAL A 74 6.89 -4.91 -1.21
CA VAL A 74 8.35 -4.72 -1.23
C VAL A 74 9.01 -5.48 -0.07
N LEU A 75 8.46 -5.38 1.14
CA LEU A 75 8.96 -6.10 2.32
C LEU A 75 8.91 -7.62 2.13
N ALA A 76 7.84 -8.13 1.51
CA ALA A 76 7.74 -9.54 1.17
C ALA A 76 8.84 -9.96 0.18
N GLY A 77 9.10 -9.14 -0.83
CA GLY A 77 10.18 -9.38 -1.79
C GLY A 77 11.57 -9.40 -1.14
N GLN A 78 11.77 -8.66 -0.06
CA GLN A 78 13.00 -8.68 0.75
C GLN A 78 13.03 -9.83 1.78
N VAL A 79 12.02 -10.69 1.77
CA VAL A 79 11.86 -11.82 2.71
C VAL A 79 11.70 -11.36 4.18
N HIS A 80 11.20 -10.16 4.39
CA HIS A 80 10.82 -9.64 5.71
C HIS A 80 9.34 -9.95 5.98
N ALA A 81 9.00 -11.22 6.06
CA ALA A 81 7.62 -11.69 6.09
C ALA A 81 6.79 -11.17 7.28
N GLU A 82 7.37 -11.12 8.47
CA GLU A 82 6.67 -10.62 9.65
C GLU A 82 6.36 -9.12 9.55
N HIS A 83 7.34 -8.33 9.09
CA HIS A 83 7.15 -6.90 8.87
C HIS A 83 6.14 -6.64 7.74
N ALA A 84 6.22 -7.43 6.67
CA ALA A 84 5.25 -7.36 5.58
C ALA A 84 3.83 -7.66 6.06
N ALA A 85 3.66 -8.71 6.87
CA ALA A 85 2.37 -9.07 7.44
C ALA A 85 1.82 -7.98 8.38
N ALA A 86 2.66 -7.40 9.24
CA ALA A 86 2.27 -6.29 10.11
C ALA A 86 1.80 -5.07 9.30
N THR A 87 2.52 -4.73 8.23
CA THR A 87 2.16 -3.64 7.32
C THR A 87 0.83 -3.93 6.61
N ALA A 88 0.62 -5.19 6.19
CA ALA A 88 -0.63 -5.62 5.58
C ALA A 88 -1.81 -5.57 6.57
N MET A 89 -1.59 -5.91 7.84
CA MET A 89 -2.62 -5.78 8.87
C MET A 89 -3.06 -4.32 9.06
N GLU A 90 -2.12 -3.39 9.07
CA GLU A 90 -2.41 -1.96 9.10
C GLU A 90 -3.21 -1.54 7.84
N MET A 91 -2.83 -2.02 6.66
CA MET A 91 -3.59 -1.81 5.43
C MET A 91 -5.05 -2.24 5.58
N LEU A 92 -5.29 -3.41 6.18
CA LEU A 92 -6.65 -3.93 6.40
C LEU A 92 -7.46 -3.05 7.34
N ASP A 93 -6.83 -2.44 8.35
CA ASP A 93 -7.50 -1.50 9.24
C ASP A 93 -8.10 -0.32 8.46
N TYR A 94 -7.40 0.21 7.47
CA TYR A 94 -7.91 1.28 6.60
C TYR A 94 -8.91 0.77 5.56
N ALA A 95 -8.77 -0.48 5.12
CA ALA A 95 -9.63 -1.05 4.08
C ALA A 95 -11.00 -1.55 4.60
N THR A 96 -11.14 -1.71 5.91
CA THR A 96 -12.38 -2.21 6.52
C THR A 96 -13.59 -1.36 6.09
N GLY A 97 -14.60 -2.01 5.56
CA GLY A 97 -15.82 -1.36 5.09
C GLY A 97 -15.75 -0.79 3.67
N MET A 98 -14.59 -0.88 3.00
CA MET A 98 -14.45 -0.42 1.61
C MET A 98 -14.96 -1.48 0.63
N GLU A 99 -15.97 -1.14 -0.15
CA GLU A 99 -16.52 -1.99 -1.20
C GLU A 99 -15.94 -1.60 -2.56
N SER A 100 -14.69 -1.99 -2.81
CA SER A 100 -13.99 -1.70 -4.05
C SER A 100 -13.31 -2.95 -4.57
N ARG A 101 -13.63 -3.34 -5.79
CA ARG A 101 -12.98 -4.45 -6.48
C ARG A 101 -11.47 -4.26 -6.57
N ARG A 102 -11.05 -3.03 -6.89
CA ARG A 102 -9.63 -2.70 -7.00
C ARG A 102 -8.89 -2.85 -5.66
N ILE A 103 -9.50 -2.43 -4.56
CA ILE A 103 -8.95 -2.63 -3.23
C ILE A 103 -8.91 -4.10 -2.87
N HIS A 104 -9.98 -4.84 -3.16
CA HIS A 104 -10.02 -6.28 -2.92
C HIS A 104 -8.90 -7.02 -3.68
N GLU A 105 -8.74 -6.73 -4.97
CA GLU A 105 -7.66 -7.30 -5.79
C GLU A 105 -6.29 -6.97 -5.21
N ARG A 106 -6.11 -5.75 -4.71
CA ARG A 106 -4.86 -5.32 -4.07
C ARG A 106 -4.56 -6.11 -2.79
N ILE A 107 -5.56 -6.31 -1.96
CA ILE A 107 -5.46 -7.11 -0.72
C ILE A 107 -5.04 -8.55 -1.03
N ILE A 108 -5.68 -9.17 -2.01
CA ILE A 108 -5.37 -10.54 -2.44
C ILE A 108 -3.93 -10.63 -2.97
N ALA A 109 -3.49 -9.64 -3.76
CA ALA A 109 -2.12 -9.60 -4.28
C ALA A 109 -1.08 -9.51 -3.15
N VAL A 110 -1.33 -8.70 -2.12
CA VAL A 110 -0.46 -8.59 -0.95
C VAL A 110 -0.41 -9.92 -0.18
N ARG A 111 -1.56 -10.53 0.07
CA ARG A 111 -1.62 -11.85 0.73
C ARG A 111 -0.78 -12.88 -0.01
N ASN A 112 -0.92 -12.94 -1.33
CA ASN A 112 -0.18 -13.89 -2.15
C ASN A 112 1.33 -13.64 -2.10
N ALA A 113 1.75 -12.37 -2.19
CA ALA A 113 3.17 -12.00 -2.10
C ALA A 113 3.79 -12.44 -0.77
N ILE A 114 3.07 -12.28 0.34
CA ILE A 114 3.55 -12.70 1.66
C ILE A 114 3.54 -14.23 1.78
N GLY A 115 2.48 -14.89 1.30
CA GLY A 115 2.37 -16.35 1.30
C GLY A 115 3.44 -17.05 0.47
N ASP A 116 3.94 -16.41 -0.60
CA ASP A 116 4.99 -16.96 -1.45
C ASP A 116 6.35 -17.02 -0.75
N VAL A 117 6.57 -16.19 0.28
CA VAL A 117 7.85 -16.11 1.00
C VAL A 117 7.78 -16.68 2.42
N SER A 118 6.59 -16.96 2.94
CA SER A 118 6.42 -17.48 4.30
C SER A 118 5.13 -18.23 4.47
N ASP A 119 5.20 -19.37 5.15
CA ASP A 119 4.06 -20.15 5.64
C ASP A 119 3.95 -20.03 7.18
N GLY A 120 4.63 -19.06 7.78
CA GLY A 120 4.67 -18.86 9.22
C GLY A 120 3.37 -18.30 9.80
N ARG A 121 3.37 -18.12 11.12
CA ARG A 121 2.20 -17.70 11.90
C ARG A 121 1.64 -16.36 11.42
N ALA A 122 2.51 -15.36 11.19
CA ALA A 122 2.07 -14.04 10.76
C ALA A 122 1.34 -14.07 9.41
N SER A 123 1.84 -14.87 8.47
CA SER A 123 1.19 -15.09 7.17
C SER A 123 -0.17 -15.78 7.32
N ALA A 124 -0.25 -16.79 8.20
CA ALA A 124 -1.50 -17.50 8.48
C ALA A 124 -2.56 -16.59 9.13
N GLU A 125 -2.17 -15.79 10.10
CA GLU A 125 -3.06 -14.82 10.75
C GLU A 125 -3.59 -13.77 9.77
N LEU A 126 -2.74 -13.28 8.86
CA LEU A 126 -3.14 -12.37 7.80
C LEU A 126 -4.17 -13.02 6.87
N ALA A 127 -3.91 -14.24 6.41
CA ALA A 127 -4.82 -14.95 5.53
C ALA A 127 -6.19 -15.20 6.20
N GLU A 128 -6.19 -15.55 7.48
CA GLU A 128 -7.42 -15.74 8.27
C GLU A 128 -8.23 -14.44 8.36
N ARG A 129 -7.59 -13.33 8.67
CA ARG A 129 -8.26 -12.03 8.75
C ARG A 129 -8.86 -11.61 7.41
N ILE A 130 -8.14 -11.82 6.31
CA ILE A 130 -8.66 -11.52 4.97
C ILE A 130 -9.88 -12.39 4.66
N ALA A 131 -9.84 -13.68 4.99
CA ALA A 131 -10.96 -14.60 4.81
C ALA A 131 -12.20 -14.15 5.62
N ASP A 132 -12.00 -13.70 6.85
CA ASP A 132 -13.07 -13.20 7.71
C ASP A 132 -13.71 -11.94 7.11
N MET A 133 -12.92 -11.00 6.62
CA MET A 133 -13.42 -9.78 5.95
C MET A 133 -14.23 -10.14 4.70
N THR A 134 -13.75 -11.06 3.88
CA THR A 134 -14.44 -11.51 2.66
C THR A 134 -15.72 -12.26 3.01
N GLY A 135 -15.69 -13.16 4.00
CA GLY A 135 -16.85 -13.90 4.48
C GLY A 135 -17.92 -12.98 5.06
N ALA A 136 -17.55 -11.98 5.84
CA ALA A 136 -18.47 -10.99 6.38
C ALA A 136 -19.15 -10.19 5.26
N HIS A 137 -18.40 -9.79 4.23
CA HIS A 137 -18.93 -9.08 3.07
C HIS A 137 -19.95 -9.91 2.30
N LEU A 138 -19.66 -11.19 2.07
CA LEU A 138 -20.58 -12.10 1.39
C LEU A 138 -21.87 -12.33 2.18
N ARG A 139 -21.78 -12.39 3.51
CA ARG A 139 -22.94 -12.55 4.37
C ARG A 139 -23.81 -11.29 4.47
N ALA A 140 -23.26 -10.13 4.25
CA ALA A 140 -23.98 -8.85 4.27
C ALA A 140 -24.79 -8.58 2.99
N ARG A 141 -24.56 -9.37 1.92
CA ARG A 141 -25.35 -9.35 0.70
C ARG A 141 -26.54 -10.28 0.85
#